data_03bff306dd916abfb32c6088b20ce056
#
_entry.id   03bff306dd916abfb32c6088b20ce056
#
_cell.length_a   1.000
_cell.length_b   1.000
_cell.length_c   1.000
_cell.angle_alpha   90.00
_cell.angle_beta   90.00
_cell.angle_gamma   90.00
#
_symmetry.space_group_name_H-M   'P 1'
#
loop_
_entity.id
_entity.type
_entity.pdbx_description
1 polymer ?
#
loop_
_entity_poly.entity_id
_entity_poly.type
_entity_poly.pdbx_seq_one_letter_code
_entity_poly.pdbx_strand_id
1 'polypeptide(L)'
;MQQRTLPVEGLGEAMMPWYRKMTMPGSDRVAGAKQAAVLIHVFPSEGDLEVLYMRRPAYDGTHGGQVSFPGGKVENTDGSLLETALREAQEEVGLRAEDLEIVRALSPLYIPPSDFMVHPFVSFGKERPELVLDPTEVAHTFSIPLEALCSDELVGETTIMIKTGKEQVPAYLYQGEVIWGATAMMTAEFVALLS
;
A
#
# COMPACT_ATOMS: atom_id res chain seq x y z
N MET A 1 -24.13 6.49 17.51
CA MET A 1 -22.81 5.87 17.40
C MET A 1 -21.78 7.00 17.39
N GLN A 2 -21.00 7.13 18.47
CA GLN A 2 -19.92 8.13 18.54
C GLN A 2 -18.78 7.63 17.65
N GLN A 3 -18.42 8.40 16.62
CA GLN A 3 -17.19 8.20 15.87
C GLN A 3 -16.01 8.33 16.84
N ARG A 4 -15.39 7.22 17.17
CA ARG A 4 -14.08 7.22 17.82
C ARG A 4 -13.07 7.72 16.82
N THR A 5 -12.72 8.99 16.88
CA THR A 5 -11.52 9.52 16.24
C THR A 5 -10.31 8.99 17.01
N LEU A 6 -9.80 7.84 16.61
CA LEU A 6 -8.48 7.40 17.05
C LEU A 6 -7.44 8.34 16.44
N PRO A 7 -6.41 8.74 17.19
CA PRO A 7 -5.29 9.47 16.59
C PRO A 7 -4.66 8.58 15.53
N VAL A 8 -4.71 9.03 14.28
CA VAL A 8 -4.25 8.26 13.10
C VAL A 8 -2.72 8.20 13.03
N GLU A 9 -2.04 9.05 13.80
CA GLU A 9 -0.59 9.06 13.91
C GLU A 9 -0.09 7.82 14.67
N GLY A 10 0.74 7.02 14.03
CA GLY A 10 1.44 5.88 14.63
C GLY A 10 0.88 4.49 14.36
N LEU A 11 -0.28 4.33 13.75
CA LEU A 11 -0.88 3.01 13.51
C LEU A 11 -0.04 2.09 12.61
N GLY A 12 0.68 2.65 11.64
CA GLY A 12 1.62 1.90 10.79
C GLY A 12 3.01 1.68 11.41
N GLU A 13 3.27 2.21 12.61
CA GLU A 13 4.62 2.17 13.23
C GLU A 13 5.09 0.77 13.59
N ALA A 14 4.19 -0.16 13.88
CA ALA A 14 4.52 -1.56 14.17
C ALA A 14 5.26 -2.23 13.00
N MET A 15 4.91 -1.87 11.76
CA MET A 15 5.55 -2.36 10.54
C MET A 15 6.65 -1.43 10.02
N MET A 16 7.02 -0.39 10.79
CA MET A 16 8.09 0.53 10.41
C MET A 16 9.45 -0.09 10.70
N PRO A 17 10.32 -0.28 9.70
CA PRO A 17 11.70 -0.70 9.93
C PRO A 17 12.41 0.29 10.86
N TRP A 18 13.18 -0.23 11.83
CA TRP A 18 13.85 0.59 12.84
C TRP A 18 14.74 1.69 12.26
N TYR A 19 15.43 1.42 11.14
CA TYR A 19 16.29 2.41 10.47
C TYR A 19 15.53 3.60 9.90
N ARG A 20 14.24 3.44 9.57
CA ARG A 20 13.39 4.57 9.14
C ARG A 20 13.14 5.55 10.27
N LYS A 21 12.96 5.07 11.50
CA LYS A 21 12.81 5.94 12.69
C LYS A 21 14.03 6.83 12.90
N MET A 22 15.24 6.33 12.53
CA MET A 22 16.49 7.07 12.70
C MET A 22 16.84 7.99 11.51
N THR A 23 16.23 7.79 10.35
CA THR A 23 16.60 8.48 9.09
C THR A 23 15.49 9.36 8.53
N MET A 24 14.48 9.69 9.32
CA MET A 24 13.44 10.62 8.88
C MET A 24 14.07 11.98 8.56
N PRO A 25 13.90 12.48 7.33
CA PRO A 25 14.45 13.78 6.94
C PRO A 25 13.72 14.91 7.66
N GLY A 26 14.37 16.08 7.71
CA GLY A 26 13.73 17.28 8.25
C GLY A 26 12.48 17.69 7.47
N SER A 27 11.63 18.48 8.12
CA SER A 27 10.32 18.93 7.60
C SER A 27 10.36 19.51 6.17
N ASP A 28 11.40 20.27 5.84
CA ASP A 28 11.52 20.94 4.53
C ASP A 28 11.69 19.95 3.37
N ARG A 29 12.41 18.86 3.61
CA ARG A 29 12.58 17.80 2.60
C ARG A 29 11.28 17.03 2.40
N VAL A 30 10.58 16.74 3.47
CA VAL A 30 9.27 16.08 3.40
C VAL A 30 8.27 16.94 2.63
N ALA A 31 8.27 18.26 2.85
CA ALA A 31 7.40 19.20 2.15
C ALA A 31 7.69 19.30 0.65
N GLY A 32 8.93 19.05 0.22
CA GLY A 32 9.34 19.06 -1.20
C GLY A 32 9.25 17.70 -1.91
N ALA A 33 8.78 16.65 -1.23
CA ALA A 33 8.70 15.30 -1.78
C ALA A 33 7.76 15.22 -2.98
N LYS A 34 8.09 14.36 -3.93
CA LYS A 34 7.21 14.02 -5.05
C LYS A 34 5.93 13.39 -4.52
N GLN A 35 4.80 13.71 -5.15
CA GLN A 35 3.51 13.19 -4.74
C GLN A 35 3.17 11.91 -5.49
N ALA A 36 2.60 10.95 -4.78
CA ALA A 36 2.07 9.70 -5.32
C ALA A 36 0.81 9.31 -4.58
N ALA A 37 -0.03 8.49 -5.19
CA ALA A 37 -1.21 7.96 -4.55
C ALA A 37 -1.40 6.49 -4.87
N VAL A 38 -1.97 5.72 -3.92
CA VAL A 38 -2.24 4.29 -4.06
C VAL A 38 -3.66 3.96 -3.63
N LEU A 39 -4.21 2.88 -4.15
CA LEU A 39 -5.56 2.41 -3.87
C LEU A 39 -5.53 1.08 -3.13
N ILE A 40 -5.98 1.08 -1.88
CA ILE A 40 -6.24 -0.12 -1.08
C ILE A 40 -7.66 -0.57 -1.43
N HIS A 41 -7.78 -1.55 -2.33
CA HIS A 41 -9.07 -2.03 -2.79
C HIS A 41 -9.53 -3.24 -2.00
N VAL A 42 -10.73 -3.14 -1.41
CA VAL A 42 -11.40 -4.20 -0.65
C VAL A 42 -12.63 -4.67 -1.42
N PHE A 43 -12.84 -5.97 -1.51
CA PHE A 43 -13.98 -6.55 -2.23
C PHE A 43 -14.43 -7.86 -1.58
N PRO A 44 -15.71 -8.28 -1.76
CA PRO A 44 -16.22 -9.53 -1.26
C PRO A 44 -15.69 -10.73 -2.06
N SER A 45 -15.36 -11.83 -1.37
CA SER A 45 -14.94 -13.09 -1.96
C SER A 45 -15.31 -14.24 -1.02
N GLU A 46 -16.02 -15.24 -1.51
CA GLU A 46 -16.33 -16.53 -0.83
C GLU A 46 -16.80 -16.41 0.64
N GLY A 47 -17.48 -15.31 0.98
CA GLY A 47 -18.04 -15.09 2.33
C GLY A 47 -17.17 -14.22 3.25
N ASP A 48 -16.02 -13.76 2.78
CA ASP A 48 -15.14 -12.80 3.46
C ASP A 48 -14.89 -11.56 2.58
N LEU A 49 -14.16 -10.61 3.11
CA LEU A 49 -13.59 -9.49 2.38
C LEU A 49 -12.12 -9.77 2.09
N GLU A 50 -11.67 -9.44 0.90
CA GLU A 50 -10.28 -9.55 0.50
C GLU A 50 -9.69 -8.19 0.14
N VAL A 51 -8.40 -8.02 0.40
CA VAL A 51 -7.61 -6.84 0.04
C VAL A 51 -6.72 -7.18 -1.15
N LEU A 52 -6.81 -6.38 -2.21
CA LEU A 52 -6.02 -6.55 -3.43
C LEU A 52 -4.59 -6.04 -3.23
N TYR A 53 -3.63 -6.85 -3.68
CA TYR A 53 -2.22 -6.51 -3.82
C TYR A 53 -1.73 -6.86 -5.23
N MET A 54 -0.67 -6.20 -5.65
CA MET A 54 0.04 -6.53 -6.87
C MET A 54 1.54 -6.71 -6.61
N ARG A 55 2.19 -7.54 -7.42
CA ARG A 55 3.64 -7.67 -7.47
C ARG A 55 4.18 -6.95 -8.70
N ARG A 56 5.13 -6.07 -8.50
CA ARG A 56 5.84 -5.40 -9.59
C ARG A 56 6.78 -6.38 -10.32
N PRO A 57 6.98 -6.24 -11.62
CA PRO A 57 7.98 -7.02 -12.35
C PRO A 57 9.37 -6.88 -11.72
N ALA A 58 10.18 -7.92 -11.85
CA ALA A 58 11.58 -7.84 -11.44
C ALA A 58 12.35 -6.96 -12.44
N TYR A 59 12.89 -5.85 -11.97
CA TYR A 59 13.78 -4.97 -12.74
C TYR A 59 14.86 -4.39 -11.82
N ASP A 60 15.95 -3.92 -12.41
CA ASP A 60 17.03 -3.26 -11.65
C ASP A 60 16.61 -1.85 -11.23
N GLY A 61 15.99 -1.74 -10.05
CA GLY A 61 15.47 -0.48 -9.51
C GLY A 61 14.99 -0.61 -8.07
N THR A 62 14.64 0.51 -7.45
CA THR A 62 14.34 0.62 -6.02
C THR A 62 13.14 -0.24 -5.59
N HIS A 63 12.18 -0.53 -6.48
CA HIS A 63 10.92 -1.21 -6.18
C HIS A 63 10.66 -2.44 -7.03
N GLY A 64 11.65 -2.89 -7.85
CA GLY A 64 11.52 -4.09 -8.68
C GLY A 64 11.21 -5.33 -7.85
N GLY A 65 10.21 -6.10 -8.25
CA GLY A 65 9.78 -7.32 -7.58
C GLY A 65 9.15 -7.13 -6.20
N GLN A 66 8.82 -5.90 -5.79
CA GLN A 66 8.15 -5.66 -4.50
C GLN A 66 6.63 -5.79 -4.64
N VAL A 67 5.99 -6.15 -3.54
CA VAL A 67 4.53 -6.10 -3.42
C VAL A 67 4.10 -4.67 -3.11
N SER A 68 3.07 -4.21 -3.80
CA SER A 68 2.46 -2.88 -3.60
C SER A 68 0.95 -2.94 -3.74
N PHE A 69 0.30 -1.86 -3.35
CA PHE A 69 -1.04 -1.53 -3.84
C PHE A 69 -0.94 -0.93 -5.24
N PRO A 70 -1.99 -1.03 -6.08
CA PRO A 70 -2.07 -0.26 -7.32
C PRO A 70 -1.89 1.23 -7.05
N GLY A 71 -1.09 1.90 -7.86
CA GLY A 71 -0.83 3.32 -7.66
C GLY A 71 0.52 3.78 -8.15
N GLY A 72 0.64 5.10 -8.29
CA GLY A 72 1.82 5.72 -8.84
C GLY A 72 1.93 7.21 -8.59
N LYS A 73 2.73 7.85 -9.43
CA LYS A 73 3.11 9.26 -9.31
C LYS A 73 1.98 10.16 -9.84
N VAL A 74 1.78 11.30 -9.20
CA VAL A 74 0.90 12.37 -9.70
C VAL A 74 1.39 12.85 -11.06
N GLU A 75 0.48 12.95 -12.03
CA GLU A 75 0.70 13.55 -13.33
C GLU A 75 0.02 14.92 -13.44
N ASN A 76 0.45 15.72 -14.42
CA ASN A 76 -0.11 17.06 -14.63
C ASN A 76 -1.59 17.06 -15.04
N THR A 77 -2.08 15.93 -15.52
CA THR A 77 -3.47 15.69 -15.93
C THR A 77 -4.38 15.35 -14.76
N ASP A 78 -3.80 14.95 -13.62
CA ASP A 78 -4.56 14.55 -12.44
C ASP A 78 -5.08 15.80 -11.71
N GLY A 79 -6.38 15.92 -11.53
CA GLY A 79 -7.02 17.04 -10.81
C GLY A 79 -6.92 16.90 -9.29
N SER A 80 -6.62 15.68 -8.79
CA SER A 80 -6.49 15.38 -7.36
C SER A 80 -5.66 14.12 -7.11
N LEU A 81 -5.19 13.93 -5.88
CA LEU A 81 -4.50 12.71 -5.44
C LEU A 81 -5.39 11.46 -5.56
N LEU A 82 -6.69 11.61 -5.35
CA LEU A 82 -7.63 10.51 -5.55
C LEU A 82 -7.73 10.12 -7.02
N GLU A 83 -7.78 11.10 -7.93
CA GLU A 83 -7.77 10.82 -9.37
C GLU A 83 -6.50 10.10 -9.81
N THR A 84 -5.33 10.46 -9.24
CA THR A 84 -4.08 9.71 -9.45
C THR A 84 -4.25 8.23 -9.05
N ALA A 85 -4.77 7.95 -7.84
CA ALA A 85 -4.93 6.57 -7.36
C ALA A 85 -5.90 5.77 -8.24
N LEU A 86 -6.98 6.39 -8.71
CA LEU A 86 -7.97 5.75 -9.58
C LEU A 86 -7.43 5.51 -11.00
N ARG A 87 -6.73 6.49 -11.59
CA ARG A 87 -6.10 6.35 -12.91
C ARG A 87 -5.08 5.21 -12.90
N GLU A 88 -4.17 5.21 -11.94
CA GLU A 88 -3.13 4.18 -11.81
C GLU A 88 -3.75 2.78 -11.60
N ALA A 89 -4.77 2.67 -10.74
CA ALA A 89 -5.47 1.41 -10.51
C ALA A 89 -6.20 0.90 -11.77
N GLN A 90 -6.70 1.80 -12.62
CA GLN A 90 -7.27 1.44 -13.89
C GLN A 90 -6.19 1.00 -14.90
N GLU A 91 -5.07 1.70 -14.98
CA GLU A 91 -3.96 1.42 -15.89
C GLU A 91 -3.25 0.12 -15.53
N GLU A 92 -2.89 -0.08 -14.25
CA GLU A 92 -2.12 -1.24 -13.77
C GLU A 92 -2.94 -2.53 -13.71
N VAL A 93 -4.18 -2.46 -13.19
CA VAL A 93 -4.98 -3.67 -12.86
C VAL A 93 -6.41 -3.67 -13.42
N GLY A 94 -6.82 -2.63 -14.15
CA GLY A 94 -8.14 -2.56 -14.81
C GLY A 94 -9.31 -2.21 -13.89
N LEU A 95 -9.07 -1.70 -12.68
CA LEU A 95 -10.14 -1.27 -11.77
C LEU A 95 -10.79 0.02 -12.31
N ARG A 96 -12.10 -0.01 -12.57
CA ARG A 96 -12.84 1.13 -13.09
C ARG A 96 -13.42 1.96 -11.96
N ALA A 97 -13.21 3.28 -12.02
CA ALA A 97 -13.65 4.20 -10.96
C ALA A 97 -15.15 4.13 -10.65
N GLU A 98 -15.98 3.84 -11.65
CA GLU A 98 -17.44 3.70 -11.50
C GLU A 98 -17.88 2.48 -10.69
N ASP A 99 -17.02 1.46 -10.56
CA ASP A 99 -17.29 0.24 -9.79
C ASP A 99 -16.81 0.34 -8.34
N LEU A 100 -16.20 1.48 -7.98
CA LEU A 100 -15.54 1.68 -6.70
C LEU A 100 -16.30 2.69 -5.81
N GLU A 101 -16.50 2.33 -4.56
CA GLU A 101 -16.92 3.26 -3.52
C GLU A 101 -15.69 3.69 -2.72
N ILE A 102 -15.37 4.99 -2.74
CA ILE A 102 -14.25 5.54 -1.95
C ILE A 102 -14.69 5.70 -0.51
N VAL A 103 -14.05 4.96 0.37
CA VAL A 103 -14.40 4.91 1.80
C VAL A 103 -13.69 6.01 2.58
N ARG A 104 -12.36 6.14 2.41
CA ARG A 104 -11.56 7.14 3.12
C ARG A 104 -10.13 7.24 2.58
N ALA A 105 -9.45 8.32 2.96
CA ALA A 105 -8.00 8.42 2.87
C ALA A 105 -7.35 7.94 4.19
N LEU A 106 -6.15 7.38 4.10
CA LEU A 106 -5.28 7.09 5.23
C LEU A 106 -4.20 8.18 5.39
N SER A 107 -3.32 8.00 6.38
CA SER A 107 -2.22 8.93 6.63
C SER A 107 -1.22 8.95 5.47
N PRO A 108 -0.79 10.12 4.99
CA PRO A 108 0.29 10.20 4.03
C PRO A 108 1.58 9.61 4.59
N LEU A 109 2.29 8.87 3.76
CA LEU A 109 3.52 8.17 4.14
C LEU A 109 4.69 8.64 3.28
N TYR A 110 5.72 9.24 3.89
CA TYR A 110 6.96 9.56 3.19
C TYR A 110 7.84 8.32 2.99
N ILE A 111 8.38 8.14 1.79
CA ILE A 111 9.26 7.01 1.41
C ILE A 111 10.65 7.55 1.07
N PRO A 112 11.62 7.55 2.02
CA PRO A 112 12.94 8.14 1.85
C PRO A 112 13.73 7.63 0.62
N PRO A 113 13.74 6.33 0.29
CA PRO A 113 14.55 5.82 -0.83
C PRO A 113 14.16 6.39 -2.20
N SER A 114 12.87 6.67 -2.42
CA SER A 114 12.33 7.18 -3.67
C SER A 114 11.96 8.65 -3.64
N ASP A 115 12.01 9.29 -2.45
CA ASP A 115 11.63 10.68 -2.20
C ASP A 115 10.17 10.98 -2.59
N PHE A 116 9.26 10.04 -2.26
CA PHE A 116 7.83 10.21 -2.47
C PHE A 116 7.07 10.40 -1.15
N MET A 117 6.07 11.27 -1.19
CA MET A 117 4.95 11.30 -0.26
C MET A 117 3.81 10.53 -0.89
N VAL A 118 3.44 9.38 -0.32
CA VAL A 118 2.39 8.50 -0.82
C VAL A 118 1.11 8.72 -0.03
N HIS A 119 0.00 8.89 -0.74
CA HIS A 119 -1.34 9.11 -0.20
C HIS A 119 -2.21 7.88 -0.45
N PRO A 120 -2.48 7.05 0.57
CA PRO A 120 -3.32 5.88 0.41
C PRO A 120 -4.80 6.23 0.49
N PHE A 121 -5.59 5.67 -0.43
CA PHE A 121 -7.05 5.73 -0.42
C PHE A 121 -7.61 4.32 -0.28
N VAL A 122 -8.66 4.16 0.51
CA VAL A 122 -9.39 2.90 0.66
C VAL A 122 -10.62 2.95 -0.20
N SER A 123 -10.81 1.93 -1.03
CA SER A 123 -12.02 1.73 -1.82
C SER A 123 -12.66 0.38 -1.53
N PHE A 124 -13.97 0.31 -1.74
CA PHE A 124 -14.76 -0.90 -1.65
C PHE A 124 -15.42 -1.20 -2.99
N GLY A 125 -15.31 -2.45 -3.44
CA GLY A 125 -16.03 -3.01 -4.58
C GLY A 125 -17.20 -3.85 -4.12
N LYS A 126 -18.32 -3.81 -4.82
CA LYS A 126 -19.52 -4.63 -4.50
C LYS A 126 -19.35 -6.08 -4.88
N GLU A 127 -18.42 -6.38 -5.77
CA GLU A 127 -18.13 -7.69 -6.33
C GLU A 127 -16.62 -7.88 -6.44
N ARG A 128 -16.18 -9.14 -6.61
CA ARG A 128 -14.80 -9.44 -6.98
C ARG A 128 -14.51 -8.84 -8.36
N PRO A 129 -13.47 -8.00 -8.51
CA PRO A 129 -13.19 -7.35 -9.77
C PRO A 129 -12.65 -8.33 -10.82
N GLU A 130 -13.05 -8.12 -12.07
CA GLU A 130 -12.36 -8.71 -13.23
C GLU A 130 -11.13 -7.85 -13.54
N LEU A 131 -9.94 -8.38 -13.25
CA LEU A 131 -8.70 -7.63 -13.40
C LEU A 131 -8.12 -7.79 -14.81
N VAL A 132 -7.65 -6.68 -15.37
CA VAL A 132 -6.90 -6.63 -16.63
C VAL A 132 -5.55 -6.01 -16.33
N LEU A 133 -4.51 -6.84 -16.29
CA LEU A 133 -3.18 -6.41 -15.86
C LEU A 133 -2.38 -5.81 -17.02
N ASP A 134 -1.69 -4.71 -16.76
CA ASP A 134 -0.61 -4.25 -17.63
C ASP A 134 0.66 -5.09 -17.33
N PRO A 135 1.10 -5.96 -18.24
CA PRO A 135 2.25 -6.84 -17.99
C PRO A 135 3.59 -6.08 -17.88
N THR A 136 3.63 -4.79 -18.24
CA THR A 136 4.84 -3.97 -18.09
C THR A 136 5.01 -3.43 -16.68
N GLU A 137 3.91 -3.31 -15.91
CA GLU A 137 3.91 -2.75 -14.56
C GLU A 137 3.50 -3.76 -13.48
N VAL A 138 2.78 -4.83 -13.86
CA VAL A 138 2.24 -5.84 -12.94
C VAL A 138 2.63 -7.25 -13.38
N ALA A 139 3.44 -7.93 -12.58
CA ALA A 139 3.80 -9.33 -12.84
C ALA A 139 2.61 -10.27 -12.53
N HIS A 140 1.94 -10.05 -11.44
CA HIS A 140 0.69 -10.72 -11.04
C HIS A 140 0.00 -9.96 -9.90
N THR A 141 -1.25 -10.33 -9.65
CA THR A 141 -2.02 -9.86 -8.50
C THR A 141 -2.38 -11.03 -7.60
N PHE A 142 -2.62 -10.73 -6.34
CA PHE A 142 -3.18 -11.66 -5.35
C PHE A 142 -4.02 -10.86 -4.35
N SER A 143 -4.83 -11.56 -3.60
CA SER A 143 -5.60 -10.94 -2.53
C SER A 143 -5.42 -11.70 -1.22
N ILE A 144 -5.58 -10.99 -0.11
CA ILE A 144 -5.47 -11.55 1.23
C ILE A 144 -6.81 -11.35 1.93
N PRO A 145 -7.39 -12.41 2.54
CA PRO A 145 -8.58 -12.28 3.37
C PRO A 145 -8.38 -11.24 4.48
N LEU A 146 -9.37 -10.38 4.66
CA LEU A 146 -9.28 -9.31 5.66
C LEU A 146 -9.15 -9.85 7.07
N GLU A 147 -9.84 -10.96 7.38
CA GLU A 147 -9.71 -11.65 8.66
C GLU A 147 -8.27 -12.10 8.91
N ALA A 148 -7.59 -12.64 7.88
CA ALA A 148 -6.18 -13.05 8.00
C ALA A 148 -5.24 -11.86 8.23
N LEU A 149 -5.49 -10.70 7.59
CA LEU A 149 -4.73 -9.47 7.85
C LEU A 149 -4.94 -8.93 9.26
N CYS A 150 -6.13 -9.12 9.83
CA CYS A 150 -6.46 -8.71 11.20
C CYS A 150 -5.92 -9.68 12.26
N SER A 151 -5.41 -10.84 11.86
CA SER A 151 -4.74 -11.79 12.75
C SER A 151 -3.23 -11.56 12.80
N ASP A 152 -2.59 -11.96 13.90
CA ASP A 152 -1.13 -11.90 14.03
C ASP A 152 -0.40 -13.03 13.24
N GLU A 153 -1.15 -13.97 12.64
CA GLU A 153 -0.59 -15.14 11.98
C GLU A 153 0.27 -14.81 10.74
N LEU A 154 -0.04 -13.72 10.06
CA LEU A 154 0.72 -13.25 8.91
C LEU A 154 1.92 -12.38 9.29
N VAL A 155 2.01 -11.93 10.53
CA VAL A 155 3.07 -11.03 10.99
C VAL A 155 4.36 -11.81 11.20
N GLY A 156 5.42 -11.38 10.52
CA GLY A 156 6.73 -11.99 10.59
C GLY A 156 7.83 -10.99 10.24
N GLU A 157 8.97 -11.50 9.83
CA GLU A 157 10.12 -10.71 9.42
C GLU A 157 10.69 -11.21 8.09
N THR A 158 11.28 -10.30 7.34
CA THR A 158 12.06 -10.63 6.13
C THR A 158 13.42 -9.97 6.17
N THR A 159 14.37 -10.51 5.41
CA THR A 159 15.70 -9.93 5.27
C THR A 159 15.76 -9.11 3.98
N ILE A 160 16.11 -7.85 4.10
CA ILE A 160 16.32 -6.95 2.96
C ILE A 160 17.80 -6.56 2.86
N MET A 161 18.23 -6.13 1.67
CA MET A 161 19.54 -5.53 1.46
C MET A 161 19.42 -4.01 1.48
N ILE A 162 20.15 -3.37 2.38
CA ILE A 162 20.32 -1.92 2.42
C ILE A 162 21.79 -1.57 2.16
N LYS A 163 22.11 -0.28 2.05
CA LYS A 163 23.49 0.16 1.76
C LYS A 163 24.51 -0.32 2.78
N THR A 164 24.09 -0.53 4.03
CA THR A 164 24.95 -0.96 5.14
C THR A 164 25.01 -2.48 5.32
N GLY A 165 24.24 -3.27 4.56
CA GLY A 165 24.22 -4.73 4.64
C GLY A 165 22.84 -5.33 4.67
N LYS A 166 22.73 -6.54 5.24
CA LYS A 166 21.46 -7.24 5.43
C LYS A 166 20.76 -6.74 6.69
N GLU A 167 19.47 -6.47 6.58
CA GLU A 167 18.63 -6.04 7.70
C GLU A 167 17.36 -6.87 7.77
N GLN A 168 16.97 -7.24 9.00
CA GLN A 168 15.65 -7.81 9.26
C GLN A 168 14.64 -6.70 9.45
N VAL A 169 13.50 -6.83 8.77
CA VAL A 169 12.40 -5.85 8.82
C VAL A 169 11.08 -6.56 9.01
N PRO A 170 10.11 -5.94 9.69
CA PRO A 170 8.77 -6.48 9.82
C PRO A 170 8.12 -6.66 8.44
N ALA A 171 7.32 -7.73 8.30
CA ALA A 171 6.63 -8.06 7.07
C ALA A 171 5.34 -8.83 7.35
N TYR A 172 4.38 -8.77 6.44
CA TYR A 172 3.32 -9.77 6.33
C TYR A 172 3.77 -10.86 5.36
N LEU A 173 3.60 -12.12 5.76
CA LEU A 173 3.99 -13.29 5.00
C LEU A 173 2.74 -14.08 4.61
N TYR A 174 2.45 -14.17 3.32
CA TYR A 174 1.24 -14.84 2.83
C TYR A 174 1.53 -15.63 1.56
N GLN A 175 1.37 -16.96 1.60
CA GLN A 175 1.48 -17.87 0.45
C GLN A 175 2.76 -17.66 -0.42
N GLY A 176 3.89 -17.35 0.22
CA GLY A 176 5.16 -17.06 -0.48
C GLY A 176 5.34 -15.60 -0.89
N GLU A 177 4.32 -14.76 -0.73
CA GLU A 177 4.42 -13.32 -0.88
C GLU A 177 4.96 -12.67 0.39
N VAL A 178 5.75 -11.62 0.21
CA VAL A 178 6.37 -10.87 1.31
C VAL A 178 6.01 -9.41 1.16
N ILE A 179 5.19 -8.90 2.06
CA ILE A 179 4.76 -7.50 2.11
C ILE A 179 5.54 -6.80 3.21
N TRP A 180 6.38 -5.85 2.85
CA TRP A 180 7.23 -5.12 3.77
C TRP A 180 7.30 -3.62 3.45
N GLY A 181 7.97 -2.83 4.26
CA GLY A 181 8.21 -1.41 4.02
C GLY A 181 6.94 -0.58 3.99
N ALA A 182 6.81 0.30 2.98
CA ALA A 182 5.68 1.22 2.88
C ALA A 182 4.34 0.50 2.76
N THR A 183 4.27 -0.57 1.96
CA THR A 183 3.04 -1.35 1.77
C THR A 183 2.61 -2.00 3.08
N ALA A 184 3.52 -2.61 3.84
CA ALA A 184 3.20 -3.18 5.15
C ALA A 184 2.75 -2.13 6.16
N MET A 185 3.34 -0.93 6.15
CA MET A 185 2.92 0.17 7.03
C MET A 185 1.51 0.66 6.72
N MET A 186 1.18 0.82 5.44
CA MET A 186 -0.18 1.20 5.00
C MET A 186 -1.19 0.11 5.31
N THR A 187 -0.83 -1.17 5.13
CA THR A 187 -1.66 -2.32 5.54
C THR A 187 -1.93 -2.29 7.04
N ALA A 188 -0.90 -2.08 7.87
CA ALA A 188 -1.04 -2.04 9.32
C ALA A 188 -1.94 -0.88 9.80
N GLU A 189 -1.82 0.31 9.19
CA GLU A 189 -2.72 1.42 9.47
C GLU A 189 -4.16 1.08 9.09
N PHE A 190 -4.37 0.50 7.90
CA PHE A 190 -5.69 0.08 7.45
C PHE A 190 -6.34 -0.93 8.41
N VAL A 191 -5.62 -1.99 8.79
CA VAL A 191 -6.09 -3.02 9.74
C VAL A 191 -6.42 -2.41 11.10
N ALA A 192 -5.56 -1.54 11.62
CA ALA A 192 -5.77 -0.90 12.93
C ALA A 192 -7.02 0.01 12.97
N LEU A 193 -7.52 0.48 11.83
CA LEU A 193 -8.76 1.26 11.74
C LEU A 193 -10.02 0.40 11.75
N LEU A 194 -9.90 -0.93 11.61
CA LEU A 194 -10.98 -1.90 11.64
C LEU A 194 -11.19 -2.49 13.04
N SER A 195 -10.19 -2.37 13.92
CA SER A 195 -10.18 -2.82 15.30
C SER A 195 -10.81 -1.78 16.23
#